data_6719fb5b35d60c3c86212e08dc2c3f34
#
_entry.id   6719fb5b35d60c3c86212e08dc2c3f34
#
_cell.length_a   1.000
_cell.length_b   1.000
_cell.length_c   1.000
_cell.angle_alpha   90.00
_cell.angle_beta   90.00
_cell.angle_gamma   90.00
#
_symmetry.space_group_name_H-M   'P 1'
#
loop_
_entity.id
_entity.type
_entity.pdbx_description
1 polymer ?
#
loop_
_entity_poly.entity_id
_entity_poly.type
_entity_poly.pdbx_seq_one_letter_code
_entity_poly.pdbx_strand_id
1 'polypeptide(L)'
;MIWFVGPLIAVGSVKPLANKYLRIGLITLIVGIWFARLLFKLARQAKRNAALVNEMKVAQEPILKNVSTDSVMSRQFAEIDEVLKNAKFNKDNDKLLGKFSNGQYLYQMPWYVVLGAAGSGKTTALKQSGLNFPLESSFGSSISGLAGTRDCDWFLTDQAVLLDTAGRLSLHDSHSEHDAYDWKEFITLLKKYRPKQPINGVIVTVGVDDLLEHHNDIRQLAHELRKRINEMVKYLGINFPVYLMITKLDMLNGFSEYFKELTPEQRERYLGFNFAALTDQEDSDYLIGYVSKQLALITDNINASAIRVLNGLPDTEQKNNAFIFADEFSKLNENLISLFRELYKSSKFETPIL
;
A
#
# COMPACT_ATOMS: atom_id res chain seq x y z
N MET A 1 20.50 16.56 -38.99
CA MET A 1 21.91 16.89 -39.31
C MET A 1 22.40 16.25 -40.58
N ILE A 2 22.40 14.93 -40.76
CA ILE A 2 22.94 14.22 -41.96
C ILE A 2 22.32 14.70 -43.26
N TRP A 3 21.05 15.08 -43.27
CA TRP A 3 20.37 15.59 -44.49
C TRP A 3 20.88 16.93 -44.97
N PHE A 4 21.19 17.85 -44.08
CA PHE A 4 21.65 19.22 -44.43
C PHE A 4 23.17 19.34 -44.52
N VAL A 5 23.91 18.66 -43.67
CA VAL A 5 25.38 18.72 -43.56
C VAL A 5 26.06 17.72 -44.50
N GLY A 6 25.38 16.59 -44.81
CA GLY A 6 25.93 15.51 -45.64
C GLY A 6 26.52 15.99 -46.98
N PRO A 7 25.85 16.86 -47.77
CA PRO A 7 26.39 17.34 -49.03
C PRO A 7 27.67 18.18 -48.93
N LEU A 8 27.94 18.72 -47.74
CA LEU A 8 29.12 19.57 -47.47
C LEU A 8 30.35 18.75 -47.08
N ILE A 9 30.17 17.46 -46.77
CA ILE A 9 31.29 16.56 -46.40
C ILE A 9 31.99 16.08 -47.66
N ALA A 10 33.23 16.53 -47.85
CA ALA A 10 34.12 16.10 -48.91
C ALA A 10 35.33 15.37 -48.35
N VAL A 11 35.65 14.22 -48.93
CA VAL A 11 36.86 13.44 -48.60
C VAL A 11 37.73 13.42 -49.88
N GLY A 12 38.70 14.31 -49.92
CA GLY A 12 39.50 14.54 -51.14
C GLY A 12 38.65 15.14 -52.25
N SER A 13 38.73 14.56 -53.46
CA SER A 13 37.96 14.99 -54.63
C SER A 13 36.54 14.42 -54.72
N VAL A 14 36.16 13.55 -53.78
CA VAL A 14 34.86 12.80 -53.79
C VAL A 14 33.93 13.33 -52.70
N LYS A 15 32.67 13.57 -53.07
CA LYS A 15 31.60 13.92 -52.13
C LYS A 15 30.61 12.75 -51.99
N PRO A 16 30.90 11.76 -51.12
CA PRO A 16 30.15 10.50 -51.06
C PRO A 16 28.68 10.70 -50.66
N LEU A 17 28.37 11.74 -49.87
CA LEU A 17 27.01 12.04 -49.39
C LEU A 17 26.27 13.09 -50.26
N ALA A 18 26.77 13.41 -51.46
CA ALA A 18 26.06 14.26 -52.41
C ALA A 18 24.79 13.58 -52.95
N ASN A 19 24.82 12.26 -53.12
CA ASN A 19 23.68 11.48 -53.61
C ASN A 19 22.59 11.34 -52.53
N LYS A 20 21.35 11.74 -52.85
CA LYS A 20 20.20 11.67 -51.94
C LYS A 20 19.86 10.23 -51.48
N TYR A 21 20.05 9.22 -52.33
CA TYR A 21 19.78 7.83 -52.01
C TYR A 21 20.77 7.29 -51.02
N LEU A 22 22.04 7.64 -51.07
CA LEU A 22 23.05 7.24 -50.08
C LEU A 22 22.78 7.88 -48.73
N ARG A 23 22.29 9.11 -48.67
CA ARG A 23 21.87 9.75 -47.40
C ARG A 23 20.68 9.06 -46.78
N ILE A 24 19.65 8.71 -47.59
CA ILE A 24 18.47 7.96 -47.09
C ILE A 24 18.92 6.58 -46.57
N GLY A 25 19.77 5.86 -47.32
CA GLY A 25 20.30 4.59 -46.90
C GLY A 25 21.06 4.64 -45.56
N LEU A 26 21.87 5.67 -45.38
CA LEU A 26 22.64 5.87 -44.14
C LEU A 26 21.74 6.22 -42.93
N ILE A 27 20.73 7.05 -43.16
CA ILE A 27 19.75 7.38 -42.13
C ILE A 27 18.95 6.14 -41.73
N THR A 28 18.45 5.34 -42.70
CA THR A 28 17.72 4.09 -42.42
C THR A 28 18.58 3.07 -41.70
N LEU A 29 19.86 3.00 -42.05
CA LEU A 29 20.80 2.09 -41.37
C LEU A 29 21.02 2.51 -39.92
N ILE A 30 21.22 3.80 -39.63
CA ILE A 30 21.39 4.32 -38.28
C ILE A 30 20.12 4.08 -37.43
N VAL A 31 18.95 4.39 -38.00
CA VAL A 31 17.65 4.15 -37.32
C VAL A 31 17.44 2.66 -37.08
N GLY A 32 17.79 1.81 -38.07
CA GLY A 32 17.71 0.35 -37.93
C GLY A 32 18.61 -0.19 -36.83
N ILE A 33 19.86 0.27 -36.75
CA ILE A 33 20.80 -0.12 -35.67
C ILE A 33 20.28 0.37 -34.30
N TRP A 34 19.76 1.58 -34.23
CA TRP A 34 19.19 2.11 -32.99
C TRP A 34 17.98 1.31 -32.54
N PHE A 35 17.08 0.97 -33.45
CA PHE A 35 15.91 0.14 -33.20
C PHE A 35 16.29 -1.29 -32.81
N ALA A 36 17.26 -1.90 -33.50
CA ALA A 36 17.79 -3.22 -33.14
C ALA A 36 18.42 -3.24 -31.73
N ARG A 37 19.18 -2.18 -31.37
CA ARG A 37 19.70 -2.03 -30.00
C ARG A 37 18.60 -1.88 -28.97
N LEU A 38 17.53 -1.14 -29.26
CA LEU A 38 16.37 -1.00 -28.38
C LEU A 38 15.68 -2.35 -28.15
N LEU A 39 15.42 -3.10 -29.24
CA LEU A 39 14.84 -4.45 -29.18
C LEU A 39 15.74 -5.42 -28.41
N PHE A 40 17.05 -5.37 -28.63
CA PHE A 40 18.00 -6.22 -27.91
C PHE A 40 18.06 -5.88 -26.42
N LYS A 41 17.98 -4.61 -26.07
CA LYS A 41 17.92 -4.16 -24.66
C LYS A 41 16.64 -4.65 -23.99
N LEU A 42 15.48 -4.56 -24.65
CA LEU A 42 14.20 -5.05 -24.16
C LEU A 42 14.20 -6.58 -24.02
N ALA A 43 14.70 -7.31 -25.01
CA ALA A 43 14.81 -8.78 -24.98
C ALA A 43 15.77 -9.25 -23.88
N ARG A 44 16.88 -8.53 -23.65
CA ARG A 44 17.84 -8.84 -22.59
C ARG A 44 17.26 -8.57 -21.20
N GLN A 45 16.45 -7.51 -21.04
CA GLN A 45 15.72 -7.26 -19.79
C GLN A 45 14.66 -8.34 -19.54
N ALA A 46 13.91 -8.75 -20.58
CA ALA A 46 12.93 -9.83 -20.48
C ALA A 46 13.59 -11.17 -20.09
N LYS A 47 14.74 -11.53 -20.71
CA LYS A 47 15.51 -12.74 -20.35
C LYS A 47 16.07 -12.68 -18.93
N ARG A 48 16.61 -11.55 -18.49
CA ARG A 48 17.09 -11.39 -17.11
C ARG A 48 15.95 -11.52 -16.10
N ASN A 49 14.79 -10.93 -16.40
CA ASN A 49 13.62 -11.05 -15.57
C ASN A 49 13.09 -12.50 -15.51
N ALA A 50 13.09 -13.21 -16.62
CA ALA A 50 12.69 -14.61 -16.67
C ALA A 50 13.69 -15.54 -15.94
N ALA A 51 14.99 -15.29 -16.05
CA ALA A 51 16.02 -16.04 -15.34
C ALA A 51 15.93 -15.82 -13.82
N LEU A 52 15.78 -14.57 -13.37
CA LEU A 52 15.57 -14.24 -11.95
C LEU A 52 14.29 -14.89 -11.38
N VAL A 53 13.20 -14.88 -12.15
CA VAL A 53 11.95 -15.55 -11.75
C VAL A 53 12.14 -17.06 -11.65
N ASN A 54 12.93 -17.68 -12.55
CA ASN A 54 13.22 -19.11 -12.48
C ASN A 54 14.16 -19.46 -11.31
N GLU A 55 15.22 -18.69 -11.07
CA GLU A 55 16.09 -18.88 -9.90
C GLU A 55 15.32 -18.69 -8.59
N MET A 56 14.44 -17.70 -8.52
CA MET A 56 13.56 -17.50 -7.35
C MET A 56 12.54 -18.63 -7.17
N LYS A 57 12.01 -19.20 -8.25
CA LYS A 57 11.14 -20.39 -8.20
C LYS A 57 11.87 -21.60 -7.65
N VAL A 58 13.10 -21.86 -8.10
CA VAL A 58 13.93 -22.98 -7.63
C VAL A 58 14.32 -22.82 -6.17
N ALA A 59 14.64 -21.59 -5.73
CA ALA A 59 14.93 -21.30 -4.32
C ALA A 59 13.69 -21.38 -3.41
N GLN A 60 12.47 -21.30 -3.97
CA GLN A 60 11.19 -21.33 -3.23
C GLN A 60 10.57 -22.74 -3.16
N GLU A 61 11.04 -23.71 -3.95
CA GLU A 61 10.47 -25.08 -3.95
C GLU A 61 10.33 -25.73 -2.55
N PRO A 62 11.27 -25.58 -1.60
CA PRO A 62 11.09 -26.17 -0.28
C PRO A 62 10.01 -25.48 0.57
N ILE A 63 9.72 -24.20 0.31
CA ILE A 63 8.71 -23.42 1.05
C ILE A 63 7.30 -23.67 0.48
N LEU A 64 7.21 -23.87 -0.84
CA LEU A 64 5.96 -24.07 -1.58
C LEU A 64 5.38 -25.48 -1.45
N LYS A 65 6.16 -26.48 -1.05
CA LYS A 65 5.70 -27.88 -0.90
C LYS A 65 4.62 -28.09 0.17
N ASN A 66 4.42 -27.12 1.04
CA ASN A 66 3.45 -27.22 2.14
C ASN A 66 2.16 -26.38 1.94
N VAL A 67 2.00 -25.68 0.82
CA VAL A 67 0.77 -24.96 0.50
C VAL A 67 -0.16 -25.89 -0.25
N SER A 68 -1.29 -26.25 0.35
CA SER A 68 -2.31 -27.04 -0.32
C SER A 68 -2.85 -26.25 -1.51
N THR A 69 -2.72 -26.79 -2.71
CA THR A 69 -3.23 -26.17 -3.96
C THR A 69 -4.76 -26.02 -3.95
N ASP A 70 -5.42 -26.62 -2.97
CA ASP A 70 -6.88 -26.70 -2.82
C ASP A 70 -7.46 -25.82 -1.71
N SER A 71 -6.62 -25.01 -1.06
CA SER A 71 -7.13 -24.09 -0.03
C SER A 71 -8.04 -23.01 -0.65
N VAL A 72 -9.02 -22.53 0.12
CA VAL A 72 -9.90 -21.43 -0.28
C VAL A 72 -9.09 -20.21 -0.65
N MET A 73 -8.07 -19.90 0.13
CA MET A 73 -7.17 -18.76 -0.08
C MET A 73 -6.38 -18.89 -1.38
N SER A 74 -5.86 -20.08 -1.68
CA SER A 74 -5.14 -20.34 -2.94
C SER A 74 -6.04 -20.14 -4.17
N ARG A 75 -7.31 -20.55 -4.09
CA ARG A 75 -8.31 -20.32 -5.15
C ARG A 75 -8.60 -18.83 -5.33
N GLN A 76 -8.80 -18.08 -4.25
CA GLN A 76 -9.01 -16.64 -4.30
C GLN A 76 -7.83 -15.92 -4.99
N PHE A 77 -6.59 -16.26 -4.65
CA PHE A 77 -5.41 -15.70 -5.31
C PHE A 77 -5.36 -16.01 -6.81
N ALA A 78 -5.74 -17.24 -7.20
CA ALA A 78 -5.79 -17.63 -8.61
C ALA A 78 -6.89 -16.87 -9.37
N GLU A 79 -8.06 -16.70 -8.77
CA GLU A 79 -9.16 -15.96 -9.34
C GLU A 79 -8.82 -14.48 -9.54
N ILE A 80 -8.20 -13.85 -8.53
CA ILE A 80 -7.75 -12.46 -8.63
C ILE A 80 -6.65 -12.29 -9.68
N ASP A 81 -5.72 -13.24 -9.80
CA ASP A 81 -4.72 -13.24 -10.86
C ASP A 81 -5.37 -13.24 -12.25
N GLU A 82 -6.40 -14.06 -12.45
CA GLU A 82 -7.17 -14.10 -13.68
C GLU A 82 -7.95 -12.81 -13.94
N VAL A 83 -8.58 -12.25 -12.90
CA VAL A 83 -9.28 -10.96 -12.96
C VAL A 83 -8.34 -9.85 -13.36
N LEU A 84 -7.19 -9.70 -12.69
CA LEU A 84 -6.20 -8.67 -13.00
C LEU A 84 -5.60 -8.84 -14.40
N LYS A 85 -5.44 -10.08 -14.86
CA LYS A 85 -4.98 -10.39 -16.21
C LYS A 85 -6.00 -10.01 -17.27
N ASN A 86 -7.28 -10.23 -17.00
CA ASN A 86 -8.39 -9.95 -17.93
C ASN A 86 -8.86 -8.50 -17.86
N ALA A 87 -8.76 -7.89 -16.69
CA ALA A 87 -9.10 -6.47 -16.47
C ALA A 87 -8.18 -5.54 -17.23
N LYS A 88 -7.26 -6.08 -18.13
CA LYS A 88 -6.37 -5.28 -18.94
C LYS A 88 -6.72 -3.82 -18.75
N PHE A 89 -6.03 -3.14 -17.84
CA PHE A 89 -6.22 -1.70 -17.67
C PHE A 89 -5.94 -1.06 -19.03
N ASN A 90 -7.02 -0.91 -19.78
CA ASN A 90 -7.04 -0.53 -21.18
C ASN A 90 -6.82 0.98 -21.23
N LYS A 91 -5.59 1.41 -20.98
CA LYS A 91 -5.09 2.69 -21.45
C LYS A 91 -4.07 2.40 -22.55
N ASP A 92 -4.58 2.62 -23.78
CA ASP A 92 -3.84 2.86 -25.00
C ASP A 92 -2.87 1.82 -25.59
N ASN A 93 -3.37 1.21 -26.67
CA ASN A 93 -2.64 0.96 -27.94
C ASN A 93 -1.29 0.23 -27.96
N ASP A 94 -0.94 -0.62 -27.02
CA ASP A 94 0.26 -1.44 -27.20
C ASP A 94 -0.04 -2.94 -27.29
N LYS A 95 -0.82 -3.33 -28.32
CA LYS A 95 -1.08 -4.73 -28.69
C LYS A 95 0.21 -5.52 -29.00
N LEU A 96 1.33 -4.85 -29.25
CA LEU A 96 2.62 -5.48 -29.55
C LEU A 96 3.49 -5.70 -28.30
N LEU A 97 3.43 -4.81 -27.31
CA LEU A 97 4.21 -4.93 -26.07
C LEU A 97 3.56 -5.86 -25.03
N GLY A 98 2.24 -6.02 -25.05
CA GLY A 98 1.49 -6.91 -24.12
C GLY A 98 1.83 -8.40 -24.25
N LYS A 99 2.37 -8.85 -25.40
CA LYS A 99 2.81 -10.24 -25.58
C LYS A 99 4.15 -10.58 -24.90
N PHE A 100 4.93 -9.58 -24.47
CA PHE A 100 6.26 -9.77 -23.90
C PHE A 100 6.33 -9.57 -22.38
N SER A 101 5.22 -9.20 -21.72
CA SER A 101 5.22 -8.91 -20.28
C SER A 101 4.62 -10.07 -19.47
N ASN A 102 5.41 -11.13 -19.27
CA ASN A 102 5.06 -12.22 -18.35
C ASN A 102 4.86 -11.65 -16.93
N GLY A 103 3.59 -11.48 -16.47
CA GLY A 103 3.25 -11.08 -15.11
C GLY A 103 3.44 -9.59 -14.76
N GLN A 104 3.71 -8.71 -15.72
CA GLN A 104 3.93 -7.27 -15.46
C GLN A 104 2.64 -6.56 -15.04
N TYR A 105 1.47 -7.07 -15.41
CA TYR A 105 0.16 -6.54 -15.01
C TYR A 105 -0.04 -6.54 -13.48
N LEU A 106 0.54 -7.52 -12.76
CA LEU A 106 0.47 -7.60 -11.31
C LEU A 106 1.18 -6.43 -10.59
N TYR A 107 2.13 -5.77 -11.28
CA TYR A 107 2.92 -4.67 -10.73
C TYR A 107 2.46 -3.29 -11.20
N GLN A 108 1.39 -3.22 -12.00
CA GLN A 108 0.80 -1.95 -12.44
C GLN A 108 0.09 -1.23 -11.30
N MET A 109 -0.45 -1.98 -10.36
CA MET A 109 -1.12 -1.44 -9.17
C MET A 109 -0.35 -1.79 -7.89
N PRO A 110 -0.23 -0.86 -6.95
CA PRO A 110 0.34 -1.15 -5.64
C PRO A 110 -0.62 -2.04 -4.83
N TRP A 111 -0.05 -2.96 -4.06
CA TRP A 111 -0.78 -3.85 -3.16
C TRP A 111 -0.50 -3.48 -1.70
N TYR A 112 -1.55 -3.28 -0.94
CA TYR A 112 -1.48 -2.98 0.49
C TYR A 112 -2.22 -4.04 1.29
N VAL A 113 -1.60 -4.50 2.37
CA VAL A 113 -2.24 -5.39 3.34
C VAL A 113 -2.78 -4.55 4.48
N VAL A 114 -4.04 -4.79 4.86
CA VAL A 114 -4.69 -4.09 5.97
C VAL A 114 -4.72 -5.03 7.18
N LEU A 115 -4.07 -4.62 8.26
CA LEU A 115 -3.97 -5.36 9.52
C LEU A 115 -4.72 -4.61 10.63
N GLY A 116 -5.26 -5.33 11.60
CA GLY A 116 -5.89 -4.75 12.79
C GLY A 116 -6.80 -5.75 13.49
N ALA A 117 -7.21 -5.44 14.68
CA ALA A 117 -8.12 -6.26 15.49
C ALA A 117 -9.44 -6.57 14.78
N ALA A 118 -10.12 -7.62 15.20
CA ALA A 118 -11.50 -7.84 14.83
C ALA A 118 -12.35 -6.65 15.32
N GLY A 119 -13.19 -6.11 14.44
CA GLY A 119 -13.97 -4.93 14.80
C GLY A 119 -13.24 -3.58 14.76
N SER A 120 -11.93 -3.51 14.46
CA SER A 120 -11.20 -2.22 14.36
C SER A 120 -11.63 -1.32 13.20
N GLY A 121 -12.70 -1.63 12.48
CA GLY A 121 -13.24 -0.77 11.42
C GLY A 121 -12.54 -0.87 10.06
N LYS A 122 -11.64 -1.83 9.83
CA LYS A 122 -10.91 -2.04 8.56
C LYS A 122 -11.82 -1.98 7.33
N THR A 123 -12.70 -2.95 7.24
CA THR A 123 -13.63 -3.11 6.11
C THR A 123 -14.52 -1.89 5.90
N THR A 124 -15.00 -1.29 7.00
CA THR A 124 -15.83 -0.08 6.95
C THR A 124 -15.04 1.11 6.40
N ALA A 125 -13.82 1.32 6.89
CA ALA A 125 -12.93 2.38 6.42
C ALA A 125 -12.61 2.24 4.93
N LEU A 126 -12.36 1.01 4.45
CA LEU A 126 -12.12 0.76 3.03
C LEU A 126 -13.37 1.04 2.18
N LYS A 127 -14.54 0.55 2.59
CA LYS A 127 -15.81 0.78 1.86
C LYS A 127 -16.23 2.25 1.83
N GLN A 128 -15.92 3.01 2.87
CA GLN A 128 -16.27 4.43 2.99
C GLN A 128 -15.14 5.38 2.58
N SER A 129 -14.04 4.85 2.06
CA SER A 129 -12.85 5.63 1.68
C SER A 129 -13.08 6.59 0.50
N GLY A 130 -14.19 6.49 -0.21
CA GLY A 130 -14.43 7.24 -1.45
C GLY A 130 -13.63 6.72 -2.65
N LEU A 131 -12.90 5.62 -2.51
CA LEU A 131 -12.21 4.97 -3.62
C LEU A 131 -13.23 4.38 -4.60
N ASN A 132 -12.89 4.42 -5.90
CA ASN A 132 -13.70 3.78 -6.93
C ASN A 132 -13.39 2.29 -7.00
N PHE A 133 -14.43 1.47 -7.05
CA PHE A 133 -14.34 0.01 -7.19
C PHE A 133 -14.89 -0.42 -8.57
N PRO A 134 -14.14 -0.21 -9.66
CA PRO A 134 -14.64 -0.37 -11.02
C PRO A 134 -15.04 -1.81 -11.39
N LEU A 135 -14.54 -2.79 -10.65
CA LEU A 135 -14.82 -4.20 -10.89
C LEU A 135 -16.03 -4.74 -10.13
N GLU A 136 -16.55 -3.99 -9.15
CA GLU A 136 -17.73 -4.37 -8.38
C GLU A 136 -18.97 -4.52 -9.27
N SER A 137 -19.11 -3.68 -10.29
CA SER A 137 -20.20 -3.75 -11.26
C SER A 137 -20.07 -4.87 -12.31
N SER A 138 -18.83 -5.31 -12.58
CA SER A 138 -18.54 -6.28 -13.65
C SER A 138 -18.51 -7.72 -13.15
N PHE A 139 -18.19 -7.95 -11.89
CA PHE A 139 -18.03 -9.27 -11.29
C PHE A 139 -19.04 -9.56 -10.17
N GLY A 140 -19.99 -8.63 -9.93
CA GLY A 140 -20.97 -8.73 -8.86
C GLY A 140 -20.33 -8.55 -7.47
N SER A 141 -21.15 -8.64 -6.42
CA SER A 141 -20.72 -8.60 -5.01
C SER A 141 -19.73 -9.71 -4.61
N SER A 142 -19.26 -10.46 -5.58
CA SER A 142 -18.43 -11.63 -5.39
C SER A 142 -16.94 -11.35 -5.20
N ILE A 143 -16.47 -10.15 -5.44
CA ILE A 143 -15.07 -9.79 -5.11
C ILE A 143 -15.01 -8.95 -3.82
N SER A 144 -16.05 -8.19 -3.51
CA SER A 144 -16.22 -7.57 -2.20
C SER A 144 -17.10 -8.46 -1.33
N GLY A 145 -16.52 -9.41 -0.61
CA GLY A 145 -17.22 -10.22 0.38
C GLY A 145 -17.94 -11.45 -0.15
N LEU A 146 -17.33 -12.25 -1.00
CA LEU A 146 -17.82 -13.55 -1.49
C LEU A 146 -18.02 -14.61 -0.42
N ALA A 147 -17.38 -14.45 0.72
CA ALA A 147 -17.70 -15.14 1.96
C ALA A 147 -17.27 -14.19 3.06
N GLY A 148 -18.18 -13.74 3.90
CA GLY A 148 -17.83 -12.85 5.03
C GLY A 148 -16.49 -13.23 5.61
N THR A 149 -15.60 -12.28 5.73
CA THR A 149 -14.17 -12.24 6.01
C THR A 149 -13.65 -13.42 6.85
N ARG A 150 -13.68 -14.64 6.31
CA ARG A 150 -13.05 -15.75 7.02
C ARG A 150 -11.55 -15.65 6.98
N ASP A 151 -10.97 -15.23 5.85
CA ASP A 151 -9.52 -15.26 5.64
C ASP A 151 -8.99 -13.92 5.14
N CYS A 152 -9.39 -13.47 3.95
CA CYS A 152 -8.96 -12.21 3.35
C CYS A 152 -9.99 -11.72 2.34
N ASP A 153 -10.40 -10.46 2.43
CA ASP A 153 -11.24 -9.82 1.42
C ASP A 153 -10.37 -8.96 0.49
N TRP A 154 -10.71 -8.97 -0.79
CA TRP A 154 -9.99 -8.25 -1.82
C TRP A 154 -10.76 -7.03 -2.28
N PHE A 155 -10.15 -5.87 -2.18
CA PHE A 155 -10.69 -4.60 -2.67
C PHE A 155 -9.85 -4.13 -3.85
N LEU A 156 -10.40 -4.25 -5.05
CA LEU A 156 -9.78 -3.81 -6.29
C LEU A 156 -10.27 -2.41 -6.63
N THR A 157 -9.42 -1.42 -6.46
CA THR A 157 -9.72 -0.02 -6.78
C THR A 157 -9.06 0.38 -8.10
N ASP A 158 -9.32 1.58 -8.57
CA ASP A 158 -8.63 2.17 -9.74
C ASP A 158 -7.18 2.57 -9.44
N GLN A 159 -6.77 2.60 -8.17
CA GLN A 159 -5.46 3.08 -7.73
C GLN A 159 -4.61 2.02 -7.01
N ALA A 160 -5.25 1.03 -6.37
CA ALA A 160 -4.57 0.04 -5.55
C ALA A 160 -5.36 -1.26 -5.42
N VAL A 161 -4.68 -2.32 -5.02
CA VAL A 161 -5.28 -3.54 -4.50
C VAL A 161 -5.11 -3.54 -2.99
N LEU A 162 -6.23 -3.60 -2.25
CA LEU A 162 -6.24 -3.63 -0.80
C LEU A 162 -6.68 -5.02 -0.33
N LEU A 163 -5.86 -5.63 0.52
CA LEU A 163 -6.09 -6.96 1.08
C LEU A 163 -6.53 -6.80 2.53
N ASP A 164 -7.82 -6.87 2.78
CA ASP A 164 -8.40 -6.78 4.12
C ASP A 164 -8.31 -8.14 4.82
N THR A 165 -7.39 -8.27 5.74
CA THR A 165 -7.20 -9.51 6.48
C THR A 165 -8.21 -9.64 7.61
N ALA A 166 -8.73 -10.86 7.83
CA ALA A 166 -9.57 -11.14 9.00
C ALA A 166 -8.83 -10.77 10.30
N GLY A 167 -9.53 -10.20 11.26
CA GLY A 167 -8.94 -9.79 12.54
C GLY A 167 -8.22 -10.93 13.26
N ARG A 168 -8.73 -12.16 13.18
CA ARG A 168 -8.08 -13.38 13.71
C ARG A 168 -6.70 -13.66 13.11
N LEU A 169 -6.46 -13.28 11.85
CA LEU A 169 -5.16 -13.41 11.20
C LEU A 169 -4.21 -12.30 11.65
N SER A 170 -4.74 -11.12 11.94
CA SER A 170 -3.96 -9.97 12.37
C SER A 170 -3.50 -10.07 13.82
N LEU A 171 -4.36 -10.59 14.70
CA LEU A 171 -4.10 -10.76 16.13
C LEU A 171 -4.38 -12.20 16.52
N HIS A 172 -3.56 -12.76 17.40
CA HIS A 172 -3.77 -14.10 17.97
C HIS A 172 -4.87 -14.11 19.05
N ASP A 173 -6.07 -13.64 18.73
CA ASP A 173 -7.23 -13.73 19.65
C ASP A 173 -7.66 -15.18 19.92
N SER A 174 -7.29 -16.10 19.02
CA SER A 174 -7.39 -17.52 19.21
C SER A 174 -6.00 -18.15 19.08
N HIS A 175 -5.50 -18.80 20.12
CA HIS A 175 -4.27 -19.60 20.11
C HIS A 175 -4.40 -20.84 19.21
N SER A 176 -5.10 -20.74 18.07
CA SER A 176 -5.30 -21.89 17.21
C SER A 176 -4.10 -22.05 16.27
N GLU A 177 -3.55 -23.25 16.21
CA GLU A 177 -2.53 -23.63 15.23
C GLU A 177 -3.01 -23.37 13.80
N HIS A 178 -4.32 -23.31 13.62
CA HIS A 178 -4.97 -23.05 12.33
C HIS A 178 -4.75 -21.62 11.84
N ASP A 179 -4.90 -20.62 12.71
CA ASP A 179 -4.70 -19.21 12.32
C ASP A 179 -3.24 -18.91 11.99
N ALA A 180 -2.30 -19.58 12.67
CA ALA A 180 -0.88 -19.47 12.36
C ALA A 180 -0.56 -20.11 11.00
N TYR A 181 -1.24 -21.21 10.64
CA TYR A 181 -1.10 -21.85 9.33
C TYR A 181 -1.67 -20.96 8.22
N ASP A 182 -2.88 -20.45 8.36
CA ASP A 182 -3.57 -19.59 7.40
C ASP A 182 -2.76 -18.31 7.15
N TRP A 183 -2.21 -17.70 8.20
CA TRP A 183 -1.33 -16.54 8.10
C TRP A 183 -0.07 -16.82 7.29
N LYS A 184 0.58 -17.95 7.55
CA LYS A 184 1.79 -18.35 6.84
C LYS A 184 1.49 -18.69 5.38
N GLU A 185 0.33 -19.31 5.11
CA GLU A 185 -0.16 -19.57 3.77
C GLU A 185 -0.38 -18.25 3.02
N PHE A 186 -1.06 -17.27 3.63
CA PHE A 186 -1.29 -15.94 3.06
C PHE A 186 0.02 -15.27 2.62
N ILE A 187 1.02 -15.20 3.50
CA ILE A 187 2.31 -14.60 3.17
C ILE A 187 3.01 -15.37 2.02
N THR A 188 2.91 -16.68 2.04
CA THR A 188 3.51 -17.54 0.99
C THR A 188 2.85 -17.31 -0.36
N LEU A 189 1.52 -17.17 -0.40
CA LEU A 189 0.78 -16.86 -1.62
C LEU A 189 1.13 -15.46 -2.16
N LEU A 190 1.24 -14.43 -1.30
CA LEU A 190 1.70 -13.11 -1.70
C LEU A 190 3.05 -13.20 -2.44
N LYS A 191 4.01 -13.90 -1.86
CA LYS A 191 5.34 -14.08 -2.44
C LYS A 191 5.31 -14.92 -3.73
N LYS A 192 4.43 -15.92 -3.80
CA LYS A 192 4.26 -16.77 -4.99
C LYS A 192 3.73 -15.98 -6.19
N TYR A 193 2.68 -15.17 -5.98
CA TYR A 193 2.05 -14.41 -7.06
C TYR A 193 2.81 -13.13 -7.44
N ARG A 194 3.48 -12.48 -6.48
CA ARG A 194 4.29 -11.27 -6.71
C ARG A 194 5.71 -11.40 -6.15
N PRO A 195 6.57 -12.24 -6.76
CA PRO A 195 7.88 -12.57 -6.21
C PRO A 195 8.86 -11.40 -6.10
N LYS A 196 8.72 -10.35 -6.93
CA LYS A 196 9.64 -9.19 -6.92
C LYS A 196 9.27 -8.16 -5.84
N GLN A 197 8.00 -7.90 -5.69
CA GLN A 197 7.46 -6.95 -4.72
C GLN A 197 6.10 -7.44 -4.25
N PRO A 198 6.06 -8.36 -3.29
CA PRO A 198 4.84 -8.99 -2.80
C PRO A 198 3.78 -7.98 -2.37
N ILE A 199 4.21 -6.92 -1.68
CA ILE A 199 3.37 -5.81 -1.24
C ILE A 199 4.11 -4.48 -1.41
N ASN A 200 3.36 -3.39 -1.43
CA ASN A 200 3.88 -2.02 -1.48
C ASN A 200 3.79 -1.32 -0.12
N GLY A 201 3.04 -1.88 0.82
CA GLY A 201 2.92 -1.34 2.17
C GLY A 201 1.90 -2.10 3.00
N VAL A 202 1.87 -1.76 4.28
CA VAL A 202 0.92 -2.28 5.27
C VAL A 202 0.16 -1.12 5.88
N ILE A 203 -1.16 -1.24 5.98
CA ILE A 203 -2.03 -0.31 6.69
C ILE A 203 -2.45 -0.98 7.99
N VAL A 204 -1.98 -0.46 9.11
CA VAL A 204 -2.35 -0.93 10.45
C VAL A 204 -3.53 -0.09 10.93
N THR A 205 -4.65 -0.74 11.24
CA THR A 205 -5.84 -0.06 11.76
C THR A 205 -6.01 -0.33 13.24
N VAL A 206 -6.22 0.74 13.99
CA VAL A 206 -6.52 0.71 15.42
C VAL A 206 -7.76 1.54 15.67
N GLY A 207 -8.75 0.99 16.35
CA GLY A 207 -9.96 1.70 16.73
C GLY A 207 -9.72 2.65 17.90
N VAL A 208 -10.47 3.73 17.95
CA VAL A 208 -10.45 4.62 19.13
C VAL A 208 -10.90 3.88 20.39
N ASP A 209 -11.83 2.96 20.27
CA ASP A 209 -12.26 2.07 21.36
C ASP A 209 -11.08 1.28 21.94
N ASP A 210 -10.22 0.68 21.09
CA ASP A 210 -9.01 -0.02 21.52
C ASP A 210 -8.04 0.94 22.24
N LEU A 211 -7.98 2.20 21.83
CA LEU A 211 -7.12 3.24 22.45
C LEU A 211 -7.66 3.75 23.79
N LEU A 212 -8.96 3.67 24.01
CA LEU A 212 -9.59 4.09 25.27
C LEU A 212 -9.53 2.99 26.35
N GLU A 213 -9.09 1.79 26.00
CA GLU A 213 -8.87 0.70 26.95
C GLU A 213 -7.64 0.93 27.85
N HIS A 214 -7.35 -0.03 28.72
CA HIS A 214 -6.22 0.10 29.63
C HIS A 214 -4.87 0.03 28.92
N HIS A 215 -3.87 0.77 29.41
CA HIS A 215 -2.51 0.80 28.83
C HIS A 215 -1.89 -0.57 28.57
N ASN A 216 -2.22 -1.60 29.37
CA ASN A 216 -1.69 -2.94 29.14
C ASN A 216 -2.26 -3.57 27.87
N ASP A 217 -3.52 -3.30 27.56
CA ASP A 217 -4.20 -3.83 26.38
C ASP A 217 -3.63 -3.17 25.12
N ILE A 218 -3.33 -1.86 25.17
CA ILE A 218 -2.65 -1.13 24.09
C ILE A 218 -1.25 -1.69 23.80
N ARG A 219 -0.49 -2.03 24.86
CA ARG A 219 0.85 -2.64 24.69
C ARG A 219 0.76 -4.02 24.07
N GLN A 220 -0.21 -4.83 24.50
CA GLN A 220 -0.43 -6.15 23.94
C GLN A 220 -0.82 -6.04 22.47
N LEU A 221 -1.77 -5.17 22.12
CA LEU A 221 -2.17 -4.88 20.75
C LEU A 221 -0.98 -4.48 19.89
N ALA A 222 -0.17 -3.53 20.36
CA ALA A 222 1.03 -3.06 19.66
C ALA A 222 2.04 -4.20 19.45
N HIS A 223 2.25 -5.04 20.45
CA HIS A 223 3.17 -6.19 20.37
C HIS A 223 2.71 -7.21 19.32
N GLU A 224 1.42 -7.54 19.30
CA GLU A 224 0.86 -8.47 18.32
C GLU A 224 0.97 -7.93 16.89
N LEU A 225 0.59 -6.67 16.68
CA LEU A 225 0.71 -6.00 15.38
C LEU A 225 2.17 -5.97 14.90
N ARG A 226 3.09 -5.61 15.78
CA ARG A 226 4.53 -5.60 15.49
C ARG A 226 5.03 -6.99 15.12
N LYS A 227 4.62 -8.02 15.83
CA LYS A 227 4.97 -9.41 15.53
C LYS A 227 4.55 -9.78 14.10
N ARG A 228 3.32 -9.42 13.70
CA ARG A 228 2.83 -9.68 12.33
C ARG A 228 3.62 -8.92 11.26
N ILE A 229 3.96 -7.66 11.49
CA ILE A 229 4.77 -6.87 10.58
C ILE A 229 6.16 -7.51 10.43
N ASN A 230 6.80 -7.90 11.54
CA ASN A 230 8.11 -8.53 11.53
C ASN A 230 8.09 -9.91 10.83
N GLU A 231 7.04 -10.69 11.00
CA GLU A 231 6.82 -11.93 10.27
C GLU A 231 6.74 -11.66 8.76
N MET A 232 5.98 -10.63 8.34
CA MET A 232 5.89 -10.25 6.93
C MET A 232 7.26 -9.83 6.38
N VAL A 233 7.99 -8.95 7.05
CA VAL A 233 9.35 -8.55 6.64
C VAL A 233 10.25 -9.77 6.48
N LYS A 234 10.25 -10.65 7.47
CA LYS A 234 11.09 -11.87 7.47
C LYS A 234 10.74 -12.84 6.33
N TYR A 235 9.46 -13.15 6.15
CA TYR A 235 9.04 -14.16 5.16
C TYR A 235 9.01 -13.61 3.73
N LEU A 236 8.59 -12.35 3.53
CA LEU A 236 8.60 -11.71 2.22
C LEU A 236 10.03 -11.36 1.79
N GLY A 237 10.92 -11.05 2.74
CA GLY A 237 12.30 -10.66 2.47
C GLY A 237 12.43 -9.27 1.86
N ILE A 238 11.48 -8.38 2.16
CA ILE A 238 11.46 -6.98 1.70
C ILE A 238 11.10 -6.05 2.85
N ASN A 239 11.59 -4.83 2.80
CA ASN A 239 11.10 -3.73 3.62
C ASN A 239 9.96 -3.02 2.89
N PHE A 240 8.99 -2.53 3.63
CA PHE A 240 7.83 -1.82 3.12
C PHE A 240 7.37 -0.76 4.12
N PRO A 241 6.76 0.35 3.66
CA PRO A 241 6.20 1.35 4.55
C PRO A 241 5.00 0.82 5.34
N VAL A 242 4.89 1.28 6.58
CA VAL A 242 3.76 0.98 7.48
C VAL A 242 3.00 2.28 7.75
N TYR A 243 1.70 2.25 7.48
CA TYR A 243 0.77 3.36 7.71
C TYR A 243 -0.11 3.00 8.91
N LEU A 244 -0.13 3.85 9.93
CA LEU A 244 -1.06 3.70 11.04
C LEU A 244 -2.31 4.51 10.76
N MET A 245 -3.46 3.86 10.75
CA MET A 245 -4.78 4.46 10.54
C MET A 245 -5.62 4.30 11.81
N ILE A 246 -5.96 5.42 12.44
CA ILE A 246 -6.88 5.44 13.57
C ILE A 246 -8.30 5.55 13.04
N THR A 247 -9.13 4.60 13.43
CA THR A 247 -10.53 4.47 12.99
C THR A 247 -11.49 4.81 14.12
N LYS A 248 -12.78 4.90 13.81
CA LYS A 248 -13.87 5.11 14.80
C LYS A 248 -13.71 6.41 15.60
N LEU A 249 -13.13 7.44 15.00
CA LEU A 249 -12.98 8.74 15.68
C LEU A 249 -14.35 9.37 16.01
N ASP A 250 -15.39 8.95 15.30
CA ASP A 250 -16.80 9.29 15.53
C ASP A 250 -17.37 8.76 16.84
N MET A 251 -16.68 7.86 17.53
CA MET A 251 -17.03 7.40 18.89
C MET A 251 -16.68 8.42 19.96
N LEU A 252 -15.83 9.41 19.67
CA LEU A 252 -15.55 10.48 20.61
C LEU A 252 -16.75 11.42 20.76
N ASN A 253 -17.07 11.76 21.99
CA ASN A 253 -18.15 12.68 22.27
C ASN A 253 -17.93 14.02 21.57
N GLY A 254 -18.96 14.53 20.88
CA GLY A 254 -18.92 15.82 20.19
C GLY A 254 -18.28 15.80 18.81
N PHE A 255 -17.87 14.65 18.30
CA PHE A 255 -17.32 14.52 16.94
C PHE A 255 -18.28 15.07 15.89
N SER A 256 -19.53 14.63 15.90
CA SER A 256 -20.53 15.03 14.91
C SER A 256 -20.76 16.54 14.91
N GLU A 257 -20.86 17.15 16.06
CA GLU A 257 -21.06 18.59 16.24
C GLU A 257 -19.83 19.38 15.81
N TYR A 258 -18.62 18.89 16.15
CA TYR A 258 -17.36 19.54 15.80
C TYR A 258 -17.15 19.59 14.29
N PHE A 259 -17.45 18.50 13.57
CA PHE A 259 -17.22 18.39 12.13
C PHE A 259 -18.44 18.74 11.27
N LYS A 260 -19.56 19.14 11.88
CA LYS A 260 -20.84 19.43 11.20
C LYS A 260 -20.70 20.48 10.10
N GLU A 261 -19.98 21.55 10.38
CA GLU A 261 -19.84 22.72 9.50
C GLU A 261 -18.70 22.60 8.47
N LEU A 262 -18.03 21.44 8.40
CA LEU A 262 -17.00 21.23 7.39
C LEU A 262 -17.60 21.12 5.99
N THR A 263 -17.01 21.87 5.04
CA THR A 263 -17.34 21.72 3.63
C THR A 263 -16.86 20.37 3.08
N PRO A 264 -17.41 19.89 1.94
CA PRO A 264 -16.95 18.65 1.32
C PRO A 264 -15.43 18.64 1.10
N GLU A 265 -14.84 19.73 0.62
CA GLU A 265 -13.40 19.85 0.35
C GLU A 265 -12.56 19.82 1.64
N GLN A 266 -13.12 20.25 2.76
CA GLN A 266 -12.46 20.15 4.06
C GLN A 266 -12.51 18.73 4.62
N ARG A 267 -13.58 17.99 4.35
CA ARG A 267 -13.72 16.57 4.75
C ARG A 267 -12.79 15.64 3.98
N GLU A 268 -12.40 16.02 2.77
CA GLU A 268 -11.42 15.26 1.96
C GLU A 268 -9.98 15.39 2.48
N ARG A 269 -9.71 16.36 3.37
CA ARG A 269 -8.38 16.55 3.94
C ARG A 269 -8.11 15.47 5.00
N TYR A 270 -6.97 14.80 4.90
CA TYR A 270 -6.54 13.86 5.92
C TYR A 270 -6.15 14.59 7.22
N LEU A 271 -6.49 14.00 8.34
CA LEU A 271 -6.02 14.39 9.67
C LEU A 271 -4.86 13.48 10.04
N GLY A 272 -3.63 13.94 9.94
CA GLY A 272 -2.46 13.11 10.18
C GLY A 272 -1.16 13.78 9.74
N PHE A 273 -0.08 12.99 9.76
CA PHE A 273 1.26 13.43 9.38
C PHE A 273 2.08 12.29 8.78
N ASN A 274 3.14 12.64 8.08
CA ASN A 274 4.07 11.70 7.45
C ASN A 274 5.46 11.81 8.05
N PHE A 275 6.22 10.72 8.00
CA PHE A 275 7.63 10.65 8.37
C PHE A 275 8.57 10.89 7.17
N ALA A 276 8.19 11.68 6.19
CA ALA A 276 8.80 11.79 4.86
C ALA A 276 10.29 12.19 4.82
N ALA A 277 10.93 12.44 5.94
CA ALA A 277 12.32 12.90 6.00
C ALA A 277 13.19 12.10 6.98
N LEU A 278 12.72 10.96 7.47
CA LEU A 278 13.52 10.17 8.41
C LEU A 278 14.56 9.35 7.65
N THR A 279 15.81 9.46 8.06
CA THR A 279 16.91 8.64 7.54
C THR A 279 17.10 7.40 8.40
N ASP A 280 17.64 6.32 7.83
CA ASP A 280 17.85 5.01 8.47
C ASP A 280 18.70 5.03 9.77
N GLN A 281 19.17 6.20 10.21
CA GLN A 281 20.03 6.39 11.38
C GLN A 281 19.31 7.05 12.56
N GLU A 282 18.01 7.35 12.47
CA GLU A 282 17.33 8.06 13.54
C GLU A 282 16.89 7.10 14.64
N ASP A 283 17.24 7.47 15.89
CA ASP A 283 16.94 6.70 17.09
C ASP A 283 15.42 6.66 17.36
N SER A 284 14.96 5.58 17.98
CA SER A 284 13.56 5.40 18.38
C SER A 284 13.05 6.58 19.24
N ASP A 285 13.91 7.18 20.06
CA ASP A 285 13.54 8.33 20.88
C ASP A 285 13.28 9.59 20.06
N TYR A 286 14.01 9.79 18.97
CA TYR A 286 13.74 10.87 18.02
C TYR A 286 12.38 10.71 17.35
N LEU A 287 12.07 9.49 16.89
CA LEU A 287 10.76 9.16 16.29
C LEU A 287 9.60 9.45 17.22
N ILE A 288 9.71 9.03 18.48
CA ILE A 288 8.68 9.26 19.50
C ILE A 288 8.53 10.75 19.79
N GLY A 289 9.64 11.49 19.87
CA GLY A 289 9.63 12.94 20.01
C GLY A 289 8.95 13.65 18.85
N TYR A 290 9.21 13.20 17.62
CA TYR A 290 8.55 13.72 16.43
C TYR A 290 7.04 13.47 16.46
N VAL A 291 6.61 12.22 16.74
CA VAL A 291 5.19 11.86 16.88
C VAL A 291 4.49 12.73 17.93
N SER A 292 5.10 12.84 19.11
CA SER A 292 4.56 13.67 20.21
C SER A 292 4.36 15.12 19.77
N LYS A 293 5.33 15.70 19.06
CA LYS A 293 5.23 17.06 18.51
C LYS A 293 4.11 17.20 17.47
N GLN A 294 3.98 16.24 16.56
CA GLN A 294 2.95 16.28 15.53
C GLN A 294 1.54 16.11 16.11
N LEU A 295 1.36 15.22 17.08
CA LEU A 295 0.10 15.06 17.80
C LEU A 295 -0.28 16.32 18.58
N ALA A 296 0.69 16.97 19.24
CA ALA A 296 0.46 18.24 19.91
C ALA A 296 0.00 19.32 18.91
N LEU A 297 0.65 19.43 17.73
CA LEU A 297 0.24 20.38 16.69
C LEU A 297 -1.18 20.11 16.17
N ILE A 298 -1.56 18.83 16.01
CA ILE A 298 -2.93 18.47 15.60
C ILE A 298 -3.92 18.91 16.69
N THR A 299 -3.63 18.61 17.93
CA THR A 299 -4.48 18.99 19.08
C THR A 299 -4.61 20.50 19.21
N ASP A 300 -3.52 21.24 19.07
CA ASP A 300 -3.54 22.71 19.09
C ASP A 300 -4.40 23.27 17.95
N ASN A 301 -4.33 22.67 16.75
CA ASN A 301 -5.18 23.08 15.63
C ASN A 301 -6.67 22.78 15.87
N ILE A 302 -6.99 21.64 16.50
CA ILE A 302 -8.36 21.30 16.90
C ILE A 302 -8.85 22.32 17.94
N ASN A 303 -8.08 22.60 18.97
CA ASN A 303 -8.42 23.57 20.01
C ASN A 303 -8.60 24.98 19.43
N ALA A 304 -7.68 25.44 18.58
CA ALA A 304 -7.78 26.74 17.91
C ALA A 304 -9.01 26.86 17.00
N SER A 305 -9.40 25.77 16.37
CA SER A 305 -10.57 25.70 15.50
C SER A 305 -11.88 25.61 16.29
N ALA A 306 -11.86 25.11 17.52
CA ALA A 306 -13.04 24.93 18.36
C ALA A 306 -13.82 26.26 18.53
N ILE A 307 -13.13 27.37 18.74
CA ILE A 307 -13.78 28.71 18.89
C ILE A 307 -14.59 29.06 17.62
N ARG A 308 -14.06 28.76 16.44
CA ARG A 308 -14.75 29.02 15.17
C ARG A 308 -15.99 28.13 15.04
N VAL A 309 -15.83 26.83 15.33
CA VAL A 309 -16.93 25.85 15.32
C VAL A 309 -18.04 26.27 16.28
N LEU A 310 -17.70 26.68 17.52
CA LEU A 310 -18.67 27.14 18.52
C LEU A 310 -19.47 28.34 18.04
N ASN A 311 -18.87 29.27 17.30
CA ASN A 311 -19.55 30.43 16.74
C ASN A 311 -20.54 30.07 15.62
N GLY A 312 -20.31 28.97 14.89
CA GLY A 312 -21.19 28.48 13.82
C GLY A 312 -22.40 27.66 14.32
N LEU A 313 -22.32 27.12 15.53
CA LEU A 313 -23.39 26.29 16.10
C LEU A 313 -24.50 27.12 16.75
N PRO A 314 -25.78 26.83 16.48
CA PRO A 314 -26.89 27.61 16.95
C PRO A 314 -27.25 27.35 18.42
N ASP A 315 -27.03 26.14 18.92
CA ASP A 315 -27.52 25.66 20.20
C ASP A 315 -26.40 25.49 21.24
N THR A 316 -26.70 25.79 22.51
CA THR A 316 -25.74 25.69 23.61
C THR A 316 -25.30 24.26 23.88
N GLU A 317 -26.19 23.28 23.71
CA GLU A 317 -25.87 21.86 23.88
C GLU A 317 -24.88 21.39 22.80
N GLN A 318 -25.12 21.76 21.55
CA GLN A 318 -24.18 21.44 20.44
C GLN A 318 -22.82 22.13 20.65
N LYS A 319 -22.80 23.36 21.19
CA LYS A 319 -21.54 24.05 21.56
C LYS A 319 -20.77 23.29 22.63
N ASN A 320 -21.45 22.83 23.66
CA ASN A 320 -20.82 22.05 24.73
C ASN A 320 -20.25 20.74 24.19
N ASN A 321 -21.00 20.02 23.36
CA ASN A 321 -20.54 18.80 22.75
C ASN A 321 -19.32 19.03 21.86
N ALA A 322 -19.33 20.02 20.98
CA ALA A 322 -18.19 20.38 20.15
C ALA A 322 -16.94 20.74 20.95
N PHE A 323 -17.11 21.37 22.11
CA PHE A 323 -16.01 21.68 23.03
C PHE A 323 -15.45 20.40 23.68
N ILE A 324 -16.33 19.47 24.09
CA ILE A 324 -15.94 18.18 24.67
C ILE A 324 -15.07 17.37 23.70
N PHE A 325 -15.35 17.45 22.38
CA PHE A 325 -14.55 16.72 21.39
C PHE A 325 -13.06 17.07 21.46
N ALA A 326 -12.71 18.36 21.60
CA ALA A 326 -11.31 18.78 21.67
C ALA A 326 -10.59 18.22 22.90
N ASP A 327 -11.28 18.14 24.04
CA ASP A 327 -10.77 17.52 25.27
C ASP A 327 -10.64 16.01 25.14
N GLU A 328 -11.65 15.32 24.62
CA GLU A 328 -11.62 13.88 24.35
C GLU A 328 -10.50 13.50 23.37
N PHE A 329 -10.32 14.29 22.31
CA PHE A 329 -9.23 14.05 21.36
C PHE A 329 -7.84 14.21 22.02
N SER A 330 -7.67 15.19 22.87
CA SER A 330 -6.40 15.41 23.57
C SER A 330 -6.01 14.26 24.50
N LYS A 331 -6.98 13.57 25.08
CA LYS A 331 -6.76 12.39 25.93
C LYS A 331 -6.21 11.18 25.16
N LEU A 332 -6.46 11.10 23.85
CA LEU A 332 -5.91 10.05 23.02
C LEU A 332 -4.38 10.15 22.82
N ASN A 333 -3.80 11.35 22.97
CA ASN A 333 -2.39 11.58 22.65
C ASN A 333 -1.44 10.67 23.42
N GLU A 334 -1.66 10.48 24.73
CA GLU A 334 -0.79 9.62 25.55
C GLU A 334 -0.86 8.17 25.09
N ASN A 335 -2.05 7.69 24.77
CA ASN A 335 -2.27 6.33 24.30
C ASN A 335 -1.73 6.11 22.90
N LEU A 336 -1.87 7.10 22.00
CA LEU A 336 -1.24 7.09 20.67
C LEU A 336 0.30 7.06 20.77
N ILE A 337 0.89 7.89 21.64
CA ILE A 337 2.33 7.90 21.87
C ILE A 337 2.79 6.55 22.43
N SER A 338 2.02 5.95 23.35
CA SER A 338 2.30 4.63 23.90
C SER A 338 2.25 3.53 22.83
N LEU A 339 1.23 3.55 21.98
CA LEU A 339 1.09 2.65 20.83
C LEU A 339 2.30 2.77 19.89
N PHE A 340 2.64 4.00 19.47
CA PHE A 340 3.81 4.26 18.63
C PHE A 340 5.12 3.75 19.26
N ARG A 341 5.32 4.04 20.55
CA ARG A 341 6.51 3.60 21.28
C ARG A 341 6.69 2.09 21.22
N GLU A 342 5.62 1.33 21.43
CA GLU A 342 5.69 -0.14 21.41
C GLU A 342 5.79 -0.69 19.98
N LEU A 343 5.15 -0.07 18.99
CA LEU A 343 5.26 -0.46 17.58
C LEU A 343 6.68 -0.25 17.04
N TYR A 344 7.32 0.87 17.37
CA TYR A 344 8.63 1.26 16.82
C TYR A 344 9.81 1.01 17.78
N LYS A 345 9.58 0.39 18.93
CA LYS A 345 10.63 0.05 19.87
C LYS A 345 11.68 -0.84 19.20
N SER A 346 12.91 -0.32 19.07
CA SER A 346 14.01 -1.12 18.52
C SER A 346 14.33 -2.27 19.44
N SER A 347 14.40 -3.48 18.91
CA SER A 347 14.86 -4.67 19.61
C SER A 347 16.14 -5.17 18.93
N LYS A 348 17.10 -5.67 19.71
CA LYS A 348 18.33 -6.27 19.16
C LYS A 348 18.11 -7.48 18.25
N PHE A 349 16.90 -8.02 18.25
CA PHE A 349 16.52 -9.25 17.54
C PHE A 349 15.50 -9.03 16.42
N GLU A 350 15.03 -7.81 16.23
CA GLU A 350 13.97 -7.48 15.25
C GLU A 350 14.42 -6.34 14.35
N THR A 351 14.06 -6.42 13.09
CA THR A 351 14.30 -5.34 12.12
C THR A 351 13.48 -4.11 12.52
N PRO A 352 14.04 -2.89 12.46
CA PRO A 352 13.27 -1.68 12.67
C PRO A 352 12.12 -1.62 11.65
N ILE A 353 10.94 -1.23 12.11
CA ILE A 353 9.80 -0.92 11.24
C ILE A 353 10.03 0.52 10.78
N LEU A 354 10.23 0.71 9.50
CA LEU A 354 10.45 2.02 8.87
C LEU A 354 9.15 2.54 8.27
#